data_e31edec7c3f50d25e80d913720d8933b
#
_entry.id   e31edec7c3f50d25e80d913720d8933b
#
_cell.length_a   1.000
_cell.length_b   1.000
_cell.length_c   1.000
_cell.angle_alpha   90.00
_cell.angle_beta   90.00
_cell.angle_gamma   90.00
#
_symmetry.space_group_name_H-M   'P 1'
#
loop_
_entity.id
_entity.type
_entity.pdbx_description
1 polymer ?
#
loop_
_entity_poly.entity_id
_entity_poly.type
_entity_poly.pdbx_seq_one_letter_code
_entity_poly.pdbx_strand_id
1 'polypeptide(L)'
;MAMLLCGLSQPVCFFQMFKLVLEKAEGFRLLARRRQRCNFLRLSRIRVHPTPAASSMPPKFDPNEIKVVYLRCTGGEVGATSALAPKIGPLGLSPKKVGDDIAKAAGDWKGLRITVKLTIQNRQAQIEVVPSASALIIKALKEPPRDREKQKNIKHSRNITFDELVNTARQMRHRSLARELSGTIKEILGTAQSVGCNVDGRHPHDIIDDINSGAVECPAS
;
A
#
# COMPACT_ATOMS: atom_id res chain seq x y z
N MET A 1 15.85 18.31 60.52
CA MET A 1 15.98 16.99 61.17
C MET A 1 15.53 15.96 60.18
N ALA A 2 16.47 15.30 59.71
CA ALA A 2 16.82 13.89 59.60
C ALA A 2 16.26 13.28 58.35
N MET A 3 17.08 13.05 57.37
CA MET A 3 18.01 11.90 57.14
C MET A 3 17.29 10.68 56.52
N LEU A 4 17.73 10.41 55.26
CA LEU A 4 18.52 9.23 54.87
C LEU A 4 17.69 7.95 54.67
N LEU A 5 17.76 7.29 53.51
CA LEU A 5 18.72 6.30 53.02
C LEU A 5 18.24 5.85 51.66
N CYS A 6 18.95 5.99 50.61
CA CYS A 6 19.98 5.10 50.09
C CYS A 6 19.56 3.63 50.02
N GLY A 7 19.33 3.18 48.81
CA GLY A 7 19.11 1.79 48.46
C GLY A 7 19.80 1.50 47.14
N LEU A 8 21.10 1.30 47.16
CA LEU A 8 21.90 0.59 46.19
C LEU A 8 21.40 -0.87 46.08
N SER A 9 21.10 -1.31 44.92
CA SER A 9 21.25 -2.71 44.56
C SER A 9 20.98 -2.80 43.07
N GLN A 10 21.75 -3.33 42.26
CA GLN A 10 22.67 -4.41 42.18
C GLN A 10 23.01 -4.61 40.69
N PRO A 11 24.21 -4.57 40.25
CA PRO A 11 24.56 -4.96 38.88
C PRO A 11 24.99 -6.44 38.80
N VAL A 12 24.24 -7.35 39.45
CA VAL A 12 24.62 -8.77 39.48
C VAL A 12 23.88 -9.63 38.44
N CYS A 13 22.73 -9.17 37.96
CA CYS A 13 21.96 -9.91 36.95
C CYS A 13 22.53 -9.90 35.52
N PHE A 14 23.32 -8.87 35.19
CA PHE A 14 23.88 -8.74 33.84
C PHE A 14 25.07 -9.67 33.58
N PHE A 15 25.81 -10.05 34.62
CA PHE A 15 26.97 -10.89 34.49
C PHE A 15 26.65 -12.38 34.41
N GLN A 16 25.53 -12.79 34.97
CA GLN A 16 25.08 -14.18 34.93
C GLN A 16 24.42 -14.54 33.59
N MET A 17 23.74 -13.59 32.93
CA MET A 17 23.20 -13.79 31.58
C MET A 17 24.30 -13.88 30.52
N PHE A 18 25.42 -13.18 30.70
CA PHE A 18 26.53 -13.22 29.77
C PHE A 18 27.33 -14.55 29.84
N LYS A 19 27.37 -15.18 31.00
CA LYS A 19 28.00 -16.51 31.17
C LYS A 19 27.19 -17.62 30.48
N LEU A 20 25.86 -17.56 30.56
CA LEU A 20 24.98 -18.56 29.93
C LEU A 20 24.97 -18.47 28.38
N VAL A 21 25.26 -17.30 27.83
CA VAL A 21 25.35 -17.10 26.38
C VAL A 21 26.69 -17.61 25.85
N LEU A 22 27.78 -17.51 26.64
CA LEU A 22 29.11 -18.02 26.27
C LEU A 22 29.19 -19.55 26.34
N GLU A 23 28.55 -20.19 27.30
CA GLU A 23 28.51 -21.67 27.38
C GLU A 23 27.70 -22.30 26.23
N LYS A 24 26.66 -21.63 25.74
CA LYS A 24 25.94 -22.09 24.54
C LYS A 24 26.73 -21.90 23.25
N ALA A 25 27.69 -20.99 23.20
CA ALA A 25 28.52 -20.76 22.02
C ALA A 25 29.62 -21.83 21.87
N GLU A 26 30.11 -22.43 22.98
CA GLU A 26 31.09 -23.50 22.92
C GLU A 26 30.51 -24.85 22.53
N GLY A 27 29.24 -25.13 22.88
CA GLY A 27 28.51 -26.31 22.42
C GLY A 27 28.29 -26.37 20.91
N PHE A 28 28.27 -25.24 20.22
CA PHE A 28 28.10 -25.17 18.78
C PHE A 28 29.40 -25.42 17.99
N ARG A 29 30.56 -25.20 18.61
CA ARG A 29 31.86 -25.48 17.97
C ARG A 29 32.23 -26.97 17.90
N LEU A 30 31.69 -27.78 18.80
CA LEU A 30 31.97 -29.24 18.82
C LEU A 30 31.10 -30.01 17.82
N LEU A 31 29.97 -29.48 17.38
CA LEU A 31 29.13 -30.12 16.34
C LEU A 31 29.57 -29.80 14.91
N ALA A 32 30.36 -28.76 14.71
CA ALA A 32 30.89 -28.40 13.38
C ALA A 32 32.08 -29.25 12.92
N ARG A 33 32.71 -30.04 13.83
CA ARG A 33 33.91 -30.87 13.50
C ARG A 33 33.60 -32.28 13.01
N ARG A 34 32.32 -32.67 12.93
CA ARG A 34 31.92 -34.03 12.52
C ARG A 34 31.30 -34.12 11.12
N ARG A 35 31.43 -33.08 10.30
CA ARG A 35 30.98 -33.08 8.90
C ARG A 35 32.13 -33.04 7.90
N GLN A 36 33.14 -33.93 8.09
CA GLN A 36 34.07 -34.21 7.02
C GLN A 36 34.06 -35.71 6.75
N ARG A 37 33.78 -36.03 5.51
CA ARG A 37 33.83 -37.34 4.80
C ARG A 37 32.45 -37.96 4.55
N CYS A 38 31.75 -37.39 3.60
CA CYS A 38 30.96 -38.17 2.67
C CYS A 38 31.36 -37.74 1.27
N ASN A 39 32.43 -38.30 0.77
CA ASN A 39 32.76 -38.30 -0.65
C ASN A 39 31.72 -39.17 -1.36
N PHE A 40 30.59 -38.61 -1.72
CA PHE A 40 29.72 -39.20 -2.72
C PHE A 40 29.84 -38.40 -4.01
N LEU A 41 30.99 -38.52 -4.62
CA LEU A 41 31.15 -38.28 -6.05
C LEU A 41 30.57 -39.48 -6.80
N ARG A 42 29.28 -39.69 -6.75
CA ARG A 42 28.60 -40.37 -7.82
C ARG A 42 28.47 -39.37 -8.96
N LEU A 43 29.34 -39.55 -9.95
CA LEU A 43 29.15 -39.00 -11.29
C LEU A 43 27.81 -39.55 -11.86
N SER A 44 26.70 -39.08 -11.43
CA SER A 44 25.50 -39.17 -12.22
C SER A 44 25.72 -38.24 -13.41
N ARG A 45 25.85 -38.83 -14.58
CA ARG A 45 25.74 -38.07 -15.83
C ARG A 45 24.39 -37.35 -15.79
N ILE A 46 24.39 -36.08 -15.35
CA ILE A 46 23.26 -35.19 -15.52
C ILE A 46 23.14 -35.09 -17.03
N ARG A 47 22.18 -35.81 -17.59
CA ARG A 47 21.71 -35.51 -18.94
C ARG A 47 21.13 -34.12 -18.84
N VAL A 48 21.92 -33.14 -19.19
CA VAL A 48 21.41 -31.79 -19.48
C VAL A 48 20.55 -31.98 -20.72
N HIS A 49 19.27 -32.16 -20.50
CA HIS A 49 18.32 -31.97 -21.59
C HIS A 49 18.53 -30.53 -22.07
N PRO A 50 18.87 -30.30 -23.34
CA PRO A 50 18.89 -28.98 -23.88
C PRO A 50 17.48 -28.45 -23.67
N THR A 51 17.30 -27.57 -22.71
CA THR A 51 16.09 -26.76 -22.65
C THR A 51 15.96 -26.14 -24.03
N PRO A 52 14.81 -26.33 -24.72
CA PRO A 52 14.61 -25.65 -25.98
C PRO A 52 14.88 -24.19 -25.70
N ALA A 53 15.84 -23.61 -26.40
CA ALA A 53 16.16 -22.21 -26.31
C ALA A 53 14.82 -21.50 -26.50
N ALA A 54 14.27 -20.99 -25.39
CA ALA A 54 13.09 -20.17 -25.44
C ALA A 54 13.48 -19.06 -26.40
N SER A 55 12.92 -19.08 -27.58
CA SER A 55 13.15 -18.11 -28.61
C SER A 55 12.87 -16.76 -27.95
N SER A 56 13.92 -16.00 -27.62
CA SER A 56 13.82 -14.66 -27.10
C SER A 56 13.41 -13.70 -28.22
N MET A 57 12.39 -14.10 -28.96
CA MET A 57 11.71 -13.16 -29.85
C MET A 57 11.03 -12.14 -28.94
N PRO A 58 11.33 -10.85 -29.13
CA PRO A 58 10.57 -9.81 -28.47
C PRO A 58 9.08 -10.06 -28.75
N PRO A 59 8.21 -9.93 -27.74
CA PRO A 59 6.78 -10.20 -27.91
C PRO A 59 6.29 -9.41 -29.12
N LYS A 60 5.67 -10.10 -30.09
CA LYS A 60 5.10 -9.46 -31.27
C LYS A 60 4.07 -8.44 -30.78
N PHE A 61 4.24 -7.21 -31.19
CA PHE A 61 3.30 -6.14 -30.91
C PHE A 61 2.07 -6.32 -31.82
N ASP A 62 0.96 -6.80 -31.25
CA ASP A 62 -0.31 -6.86 -31.94
C ASP A 62 -1.02 -5.52 -31.79
N PRO A 63 -1.27 -4.78 -32.88
CA PRO A 63 -1.84 -3.43 -32.80
C PRO A 63 -3.27 -3.41 -32.21
N ASN A 64 -4.00 -4.51 -32.31
CA ASN A 64 -5.37 -4.60 -31.81
C ASN A 64 -5.47 -5.05 -30.36
N GLU A 65 -4.36 -5.43 -29.72
CA GLU A 65 -4.37 -5.86 -28.34
C GLU A 65 -4.49 -4.66 -27.40
N ILE A 66 -5.55 -4.66 -26.57
CA ILE A 66 -5.75 -3.64 -25.53
C ILE A 66 -5.08 -4.13 -24.25
N LYS A 67 -4.05 -3.41 -23.81
CA LYS A 67 -3.36 -3.69 -22.55
C LYS A 67 -3.77 -2.67 -21.49
N VAL A 68 -4.22 -3.17 -20.34
CA VAL A 68 -4.58 -2.33 -19.19
C VAL A 68 -3.53 -2.45 -18.11
N VAL A 69 -2.97 -1.33 -17.68
CA VAL A 69 -1.95 -1.29 -16.63
C VAL A 69 -2.39 -0.33 -15.54
N TYR A 70 -2.34 -0.79 -14.28
CA TYR A 70 -2.62 0.06 -13.12
C TYR A 70 -1.31 0.55 -12.49
N LEU A 71 -1.22 1.86 -12.29
CA LEU A 71 -0.08 2.52 -11.67
C LEU A 71 -0.54 3.33 -10.46
N ARG A 72 0.27 3.35 -9.40
CA ARG A 72 0.09 4.30 -8.28
C ARG A 72 1.07 5.44 -8.45
N CYS A 73 0.55 6.66 -8.42
CA CYS A 73 1.33 7.88 -8.52
C CYS A 73 0.84 8.93 -7.51
N THR A 74 1.64 9.97 -7.29
CA THR A 74 1.24 11.17 -6.57
C THR A 74 0.56 12.10 -7.57
N GLY A 75 -0.59 12.64 -7.21
CA GLY A 75 -1.32 13.56 -8.09
C GLY A 75 -0.57 14.89 -8.27
N GLY A 76 -0.59 15.42 -9.48
CA GLY A 76 0.04 16.70 -9.83
C GLY A 76 1.56 16.67 -9.96
N GLU A 77 2.22 15.56 -9.69
CA GLU A 77 3.66 15.40 -9.85
C GLU A 77 3.96 14.46 -11.02
N VAL A 78 5.02 14.78 -11.77
CA VAL A 78 5.55 13.85 -12.76
C VAL A 78 6.20 12.70 -12.03
N GLY A 79 5.57 11.53 -12.08
CA GLY A 79 6.11 10.32 -11.45
C GLY A 79 7.51 10.02 -11.94
N ALA A 80 8.37 9.51 -11.06
CA ALA A 80 9.74 9.16 -11.41
C ALA A 80 9.76 8.24 -12.64
N THR A 81 10.39 8.70 -13.72
CA THR A 81 10.48 7.96 -14.99
C THR A 81 11.12 6.60 -14.81
N SER A 82 12.01 6.46 -13.83
CA SER A 82 12.63 5.18 -13.44
C SER A 82 11.63 4.15 -12.91
N ALA A 83 10.56 4.58 -12.21
CA ALA A 83 9.51 3.70 -11.71
C ALA A 83 8.50 3.31 -12.81
N LEU A 84 8.30 4.17 -13.80
CA LEU A 84 7.38 3.96 -14.92
C LEU A 84 8.01 3.11 -16.05
N ALA A 85 9.31 3.28 -16.29
CA ALA A 85 10.03 2.63 -17.36
C ALA A 85 9.87 1.10 -17.41
N PRO A 86 10.01 0.33 -16.32
CA PRO A 86 9.90 -1.12 -16.37
C PRO A 86 8.49 -1.62 -16.74
N LYS A 87 7.46 -0.83 -16.44
CA LYS A 87 6.06 -1.20 -16.73
C LYS A 87 5.60 -0.73 -18.12
N ILE A 88 6.07 0.41 -18.57
CA ILE A 88 5.62 1.06 -19.81
C ILE A 88 6.58 0.77 -20.96
N GLY A 89 7.87 0.61 -20.71
CA GLY A 89 8.88 0.33 -21.71
C GLY A 89 8.57 -0.89 -22.59
N PRO A 90 8.22 -2.06 -22.03
CA PRO A 90 7.86 -3.24 -22.81
C PRO A 90 6.64 -3.05 -23.72
N LEU A 91 5.82 -2.03 -23.44
CA LEU A 91 4.61 -1.71 -24.21
C LEU A 91 4.87 -0.72 -25.37
N GLY A 92 6.12 -0.32 -25.55
CA GLY A 92 6.53 0.56 -26.65
C GLY A 92 6.17 2.03 -26.48
N LEU A 93 5.87 2.47 -25.25
CA LEU A 93 5.54 3.87 -24.93
C LEU A 93 6.73 4.59 -24.30
N SER A 94 6.83 5.90 -24.52
CA SER A 94 7.85 6.70 -23.84
C SER A 94 7.40 7.03 -22.41
N PRO A 95 8.19 6.69 -21.37
CA PRO A 95 7.78 6.90 -19.99
C PRO A 95 7.69 8.38 -19.61
N LYS A 96 8.42 9.26 -20.29
CA LYS A 96 8.35 10.72 -20.07
C LYS A 96 6.99 11.28 -20.48
N LYS A 97 6.56 11.03 -21.74
CA LYS A 97 5.26 11.52 -22.24
C LYS A 97 4.11 11.03 -21.39
N VAL A 98 4.10 9.73 -21.06
CA VAL A 98 3.06 9.17 -20.21
C VAL A 98 3.10 9.77 -18.80
N GLY A 99 4.28 10.07 -18.25
CA GLY A 99 4.40 10.76 -16.96
C GLY A 99 3.81 12.17 -16.99
N ASP A 100 4.06 12.94 -18.04
CA ASP A 100 3.51 14.30 -18.22
C ASP A 100 1.98 14.26 -18.40
N ASP A 101 1.48 13.30 -19.15
CA ASP A 101 0.03 13.14 -19.36
C ASP A 101 -0.68 12.68 -18.08
N ILE A 102 -0.06 11.81 -17.26
CA ILE A 102 -0.56 11.44 -15.92
C ILE A 102 -0.62 12.68 -15.02
N ALA A 103 0.43 13.51 -15.02
CA ALA A 103 0.47 14.71 -14.19
C ALA A 103 -0.64 15.70 -14.57
N LYS A 104 -0.95 15.84 -15.87
CA LYS A 104 -2.06 16.66 -16.37
C LYS A 104 -3.43 16.09 -15.93
N ALA A 105 -3.66 14.80 -16.15
CA ALA A 105 -4.91 14.13 -15.78
C ALA A 105 -5.14 14.09 -14.25
N ALA A 106 -4.07 14.11 -13.48
CA ALA A 106 -4.10 14.07 -12.03
C ALA A 106 -4.00 15.46 -11.37
N GLY A 107 -4.18 16.56 -12.12
CA GLY A 107 -4.07 17.93 -11.64
C GLY A 107 -4.99 18.25 -10.45
N ASP A 108 -6.20 17.69 -10.44
CA ASP A 108 -7.20 17.88 -9.38
C ASP A 108 -6.87 17.15 -8.07
N TRP A 109 -5.86 16.27 -8.09
CA TRP A 109 -5.50 15.39 -6.97
C TRP A 109 -4.11 15.69 -6.41
N LYS A 110 -3.72 16.96 -6.37
CA LYS A 110 -2.40 17.39 -5.92
C LYS A 110 -2.06 16.85 -4.53
N GLY A 111 -0.87 16.24 -4.41
CA GLY A 111 -0.35 15.72 -3.15
C GLY A 111 -0.99 14.41 -2.65
N LEU A 112 -2.03 13.90 -3.31
CA LEU A 112 -2.68 12.64 -2.94
C LEU A 112 -2.11 11.47 -3.74
N ARG A 113 -2.01 10.31 -3.10
CA ARG A 113 -1.67 9.06 -3.80
C ARG A 113 -2.90 8.47 -4.46
N ILE A 114 -2.90 8.48 -5.77
CA ILE A 114 -3.99 7.96 -6.60
C ILE A 114 -3.54 6.76 -7.41
N THR A 115 -4.50 5.97 -7.85
CA THR A 115 -4.30 4.91 -8.82
C THR A 115 -4.74 5.40 -10.18
N VAL A 116 -3.93 5.20 -11.19
CA VAL A 116 -4.21 5.55 -12.57
C VAL A 116 -4.29 4.28 -13.39
N LYS A 117 -5.34 4.15 -14.17
CA LYS A 117 -5.54 3.08 -15.14
C LYS A 117 -5.07 3.59 -16.50
N LEU A 118 -4.10 2.91 -17.08
CA LEU A 118 -3.60 3.15 -18.43
C LEU A 118 -4.20 2.11 -19.37
N THR A 119 -5.00 2.53 -20.31
CA THR A 119 -5.47 1.68 -21.40
C THR A 119 -4.61 1.96 -22.62
N ILE A 120 -3.83 0.99 -23.05
CA ILE A 120 -2.84 1.12 -24.11
C ILE A 120 -3.34 0.40 -25.33
N GLN A 121 -3.50 1.14 -26.41
CA GLN A 121 -3.86 0.63 -27.73
C GLN A 121 -3.08 1.40 -28.79
N ASN A 122 -2.56 0.72 -29.80
CA ASN A 122 -1.85 1.35 -30.94
C ASN A 122 -0.72 2.33 -30.51
N ARG A 123 0.05 2.01 -29.49
CA ARG A 123 1.10 2.90 -28.92
C ARG A 123 0.55 4.25 -28.43
N GLN A 124 -0.73 4.32 -28.12
CA GLN A 124 -1.37 5.45 -27.46
C GLN A 124 -1.86 5.01 -26.08
N ALA A 125 -1.69 5.86 -25.08
CA ALA A 125 -2.18 5.59 -23.72
C ALA A 125 -3.36 6.49 -23.44
N GLN A 126 -4.49 5.89 -23.08
CA GLN A 126 -5.61 6.60 -22.48
C GLN A 126 -5.44 6.53 -20.97
N ILE A 127 -5.56 7.66 -20.30
CA ILE A 127 -5.32 7.80 -18.88
C ILE A 127 -6.62 8.07 -18.17
N GLU A 128 -6.96 7.19 -17.24
CA GLU A 128 -8.15 7.30 -16.40
C GLU A 128 -7.73 7.29 -14.93
N VAL A 129 -8.14 8.30 -14.17
CA VAL A 129 -7.90 8.34 -12.73
C VAL A 129 -8.93 7.49 -12.02
N VAL A 130 -8.46 6.53 -11.24
CA VAL A 130 -9.30 5.63 -10.46
C VAL A 130 -9.16 6.00 -8.99
N PRO A 131 -10.10 6.78 -8.44
CA PRO A 131 -10.03 7.22 -7.06
C PRO A 131 -10.17 6.04 -6.09
N SER A 132 -9.51 6.12 -4.94
CA SER A 132 -9.73 5.22 -3.81
C SER A 132 -10.62 5.91 -2.77
N ALA A 133 -11.34 5.16 -1.94
CA ALA A 133 -12.21 5.72 -0.91
C ALA A 133 -11.46 6.69 0.01
N SER A 134 -10.26 6.35 0.45
CA SER A 134 -9.42 7.23 1.27
C SER A 134 -9.04 8.53 0.56
N ALA A 135 -8.75 8.48 -0.75
CA ALA A 135 -8.42 9.68 -1.52
C ALA A 135 -9.64 10.60 -1.68
N LEU A 136 -10.84 10.03 -1.87
CA LEU A 136 -12.08 10.79 -1.94
C LEU A 136 -12.40 11.47 -0.61
N ILE A 137 -12.26 10.76 0.52
CA ILE A 137 -12.47 11.31 1.86
C ILE A 137 -11.49 12.46 2.12
N ILE A 138 -10.20 12.29 1.84
CA ILE A 138 -9.20 13.35 2.04
C ILE A 138 -9.47 14.55 1.13
N LYS A 139 -9.93 14.32 -0.10
CA LYS A 139 -10.36 15.41 -1.00
C LYS A 139 -11.57 16.16 -0.46
N ALA A 140 -12.55 15.44 0.11
CA ALA A 140 -13.74 16.04 0.73
C ALA A 140 -13.39 16.88 1.97
N LEU A 141 -12.38 16.50 2.75
CA LEU A 141 -11.88 17.26 3.89
C LEU A 141 -11.25 18.61 3.51
N LYS A 142 -10.93 18.85 2.23
CA LYS A 142 -10.35 20.12 1.71
C LYS A 142 -9.15 20.60 2.54
N GLU A 143 -8.29 19.68 2.97
CA GLU A 143 -7.09 20.03 3.71
C GLU A 143 -6.00 20.57 2.76
N PRO A 144 -5.19 21.55 3.22
CA PRO A 144 -4.04 21.99 2.45
C PRO A 144 -3.04 20.82 2.30
N PRO A 145 -2.33 20.73 1.16
CA PRO A 145 -1.34 19.69 0.95
C PRO A 145 -0.26 19.79 2.03
N ARG A 146 0.03 18.69 2.70
CA ARG A 146 1.07 18.60 3.74
C ARG A 146 2.32 17.99 3.16
N ASP A 147 3.48 18.54 3.56
CA ASP A 147 4.79 18.02 3.18
C ASP A 147 5.04 16.68 3.86
N ARG A 148 5.14 15.62 3.08
CA ARG A 148 5.38 14.26 3.57
C ARG A 148 6.80 14.06 4.12
N GLU A 149 7.73 14.92 3.74
CA GLU A 149 9.10 14.87 4.25
C GLU A 149 9.19 15.25 5.72
N LYS A 150 8.35 16.22 6.15
CA LYS A 150 8.31 16.68 7.54
C LYS A 150 7.47 15.81 8.45
N GLN A 151 6.39 15.22 7.94
CA GLN A 151 5.47 14.38 8.72
C GLN A 151 5.27 13.03 8.05
N LYS A 152 5.81 11.97 8.66
CA LYS A 152 5.67 10.61 8.14
C LYS A 152 4.25 10.06 8.27
N ASN A 153 3.58 10.31 9.40
CA ASN A 153 2.22 9.84 9.69
C ASN A 153 1.28 11.05 9.79
N ILE A 154 0.51 11.26 8.74
CA ILE A 154 -0.48 12.32 8.70
C ILE A 154 -1.81 11.74 9.16
N LYS A 155 -2.35 12.30 10.26
CA LYS A 155 -3.73 12.05 10.70
C LYS A 155 -4.59 13.22 10.25
N HIS A 156 -5.72 12.91 9.62
CA HIS A 156 -6.68 13.89 9.18
C HIS A 156 -7.78 14.00 10.25
N SER A 157 -7.74 15.05 11.07
CA SER A 157 -8.64 15.21 12.23
C SER A 157 -9.80 16.19 11.98
N ARG A 158 -10.18 16.39 10.71
CA ARG A 158 -11.32 17.24 10.35
C ARG A 158 -12.63 16.49 10.36
N ASN A 159 -13.73 17.25 10.36
CA ASN A 159 -15.07 16.72 10.24
C ASN A 159 -15.49 16.69 8.77
N ILE A 160 -16.17 15.61 8.39
CA ILE A 160 -16.85 15.46 7.11
C ILE A 160 -18.35 15.36 7.37
N THR A 161 -19.17 15.88 6.47
CA THR A 161 -20.61 15.74 6.58
C THR A 161 -21.07 14.35 6.13
N PHE A 162 -22.13 13.84 6.72
CA PHE A 162 -22.69 12.54 6.33
C PHE A 162 -23.11 12.52 4.86
N ASP A 163 -23.64 13.62 4.31
CA ASP A 163 -24.03 13.72 2.90
C ASP A 163 -22.84 13.56 1.93
N GLU A 164 -21.69 14.19 2.23
CA GLU A 164 -20.47 14.01 1.44
C GLU A 164 -19.97 12.56 1.48
N LEU A 165 -20.15 11.90 2.61
CA LEU A 165 -19.80 10.49 2.77
C LEU A 165 -20.72 9.58 1.95
N VAL A 166 -22.04 9.88 1.93
CA VAL A 166 -23.02 9.17 1.08
C VAL A 166 -22.71 9.37 -0.40
N ASN A 167 -22.32 10.58 -0.82
CA ASN A 167 -21.91 10.85 -2.19
C ASN A 167 -20.64 10.06 -2.56
N THR A 168 -19.67 9.94 -1.65
CA THR A 168 -18.50 9.09 -1.81
C THR A 168 -18.90 7.62 -1.92
N ALA A 169 -19.91 7.18 -1.15
CA ALA A 169 -20.44 5.82 -1.21
C ALA A 169 -21.06 5.51 -2.58
N ARG A 170 -21.81 6.44 -3.13
CA ARG A 170 -22.40 6.30 -4.48
C ARG A 170 -21.31 6.17 -5.56
N GLN A 171 -20.24 6.97 -5.47
CA GLN A 171 -19.11 6.88 -6.41
C GLN A 171 -18.34 5.56 -6.31
N MET A 172 -18.24 5.00 -5.10
CA MET A 172 -17.51 3.77 -4.85
C MET A 172 -18.35 2.50 -4.94
N ARG A 173 -19.65 2.63 -5.20
CA ARG A 173 -20.61 1.51 -5.25
C ARG A 173 -20.13 0.35 -6.12
N HIS A 174 -19.59 0.65 -7.29
CA HIS A 174 -19.11 -0.35 -8.26
C HIS A 174 -17.91 -1.18 -7.76
N ARG A 175 -17.25 -0.76 -6.68
CA ARG A 175 -16.10 -1.45 -6.06
C ARG A 175 -16.44 -2.11 -4.75
N SER A 176 -17.57 -1.76 -4.15
CA SER A 176 -18.04 -2.33 -2.89
C SER A 176 -18.55 -3.75 -3.12
N LEU A 177 -18.30 -4.61 -2.14
CA LEU A 177 -18.85 -5.97 -2.09
C LEU A 177 -20.25 -5.99 -1.48
N ALA A 178 -20.71 -4.88 -0.90
CA ALA A 178 -22.00 -4.78 -0.27
C ALA A 178 -23.14 -4.85 -1.30
N ARG A 179 -24.22 -5.54 -0.94
CA ARG A 179 -25.42 -5.63 -1.79
C ARG A 179 -26.22 -4.33 -1.77
N GLU A 180 -26.27 -3.68 -0.62
CA GLU A 180 -27.02 -2.47 -0.35
C GLU A 180 -26.11 -1.26 -0.20
N LEU A 181 -26.64 -0.06 -0.40
CA LEU A 181 -25.90 1.18 -0.21
C LEU A 181 -25.52 1.40 1.26
N SER A 182 -26.38 0.96 2.20
CA SER A 182 -26.10 1.00 3.64
C SER A 182 -24.81 0.26 4.00
N GLY A 183 -24.58 -0.90 3.40
CA GLY A 183 -23.34 -1.65 3.56
C GLY A 183 -22.13 -0.93 3.00
N THR A 184 -22.25 -0.27 1.83
CA THR A 184 -21.18 0.54 1.25
C THR A 184 -20.85 1.74 2.14
N ILE A 185 -21.85 2.39 2.73
CA ILE A 185 -21.65 3.49 3.68
C ILE A 185 -20.85 3.01 4.90
N LYS A 186 -21.17 1.82 5.45
CA LYS A 186 -20.40 1.22 6.56
C LYS A 186 -18.93 0.94 6.17
N GLU A 187 -18.67 0.45 4.95
CA GLU A 187 -17.30 0.25 4.45
C GLU A 187 -16.51 1.58 4.40
N ILE A 188 -17.17 2.65 3.96
CA ILE A 188 -16.54 3.97 3.87
C ILE A 188 -16.36 4.61 5.24
N LEU A 189 -17.29 4.43 6.18
CA LEU A 189 -17.13 4.84 7.58
C LEU A 189 -15.91 4.14 8.22
N GLY A 190 -15.72 2.85 7.97
CA GLY A 190 -14.49 2.14 8.39
C GLY A 190 -13.22 2.73 7.78
N THR A 191 -13.29 3.20 6.53
CA THR A 191 -12.17 3.91 5.89
C THR A 191 -11.95 5.28 6.52
N ALA A 192 -13.01 6.03 6.84
CA ALA A 192 -12.96 7.32 7.53
C ALA A 192 -12.31 7.19 8.91
N GLN A 193 -12.63 6.14 9.65
CA GLN A 193 -11.97 5.80 10.92
C GLN A 193 -10.47 5.57 10.74
N SER A 194 -10.06 4.85 9.70
CA SER A 194 -8.63 4.61 9.42
C SER A 194 -7.87 5.87 9.02
N VAL A 195 -8.54 6.83 8.39
CA VAL A 195 -8.00 8.14 8.03
C VAL A 195 -7.92 9.06 9.27
N GLY A 196 -8.79 8.85 10.25
CA GLY A 196 -8.84 9.56 11.53
C GLY A 196 -9.77 10.78 11.53
N CYS A 197 -10.67 10.89 10.54
CA CYS A 197 -11.65 11.97 10.48
C CYS A 197 -12.91 11.64 11.29
N ASN A 198 -13.58 12.68 11.80
CA ASN A 198 -14.89 12.57 12.43
C ASN A 198 -15.98 12.83 11.38
N VAL A 199 -17.15 12.29 11.60
CA VAL A 199 -18.34 12.52 10.77
C VAL A 199 -19.39 13.21 11.63
N ASP A 200 -19.81 14.42 11.23
CA ASP A 200 -20.72 15.28 12.00
C ASP A 200 -20.33 15.47 13.49
N GLY A 201 -19.00 15.53 13.75
CA GLY A 201 -18.46 15.67 15.10
C GLY A 201 -18.49 14.39 15.95
N ARG A 202 -18.99 13.27 15.43
CA ARG A 202 -19.03 11.96 16.08
C ARG A 202 -17.94 11.04 15.55
N HIS A 203 -17.62 10.02 16.34
CA HIS A 203 -16.72 9.00 15.86
C HIS A 203 -17.42 8.12 14.79
N PRO A 204 -16.75 7.76 13.68
CA PRO A 204 -17.38 6.98 12.61
C PRO A 204 -17.97 5.65 13.06
N HIS A 205 -17.43 5.04 14.12
CA HIS A 205 -17.92 3.78 14.65
C HIS A 205 -19.30 3.92 15.32
N ASP A 206 -19.54 5.03 16.02
CA ASP A 206 -20.82 5.31 16.66
C ASP A 206 -21.95 5.41 15.62
N ILE A 207 -21.62 6.00 14.46
CA ILE A 207 -22.57 6.11 13.34
C ILE A 207 -22.84 4.73 12.70
N ILE A 208 -21.85 3.83 12.67
CA ILE A 208 -22.07 2.46 12.20
C ILE A 208 -23.05 1.74 13.12
N ASP A 209 -22.96 1.96 14.44
CA ASP A 209 -23.88 1.36 15.43
C ASP A 209 -25.28 1.97 15.30
N ASP A 210 -25.38 3.28 15.05
CA ASP A 210 -26.65 3.96 14.78
C ASP A 210 -27.31 3.44 13.48
N ILE A 211 -26.54 3.14 12.44
CA ILE A 211 -27.08 2.52 11.21
C ILE A 211 -27.51 1.06 11.46
N ASN A 212 -26.81 0.34 12.33
CA ASN A 212 -27.18 -1.03 12.68
C ASN A 212 -28.46 -1.09 13.52
N SER A 213 -28.69 -0.11 14.42
CA SER A 213 -29.89 0.01 15.23
C SER A 213 -31.08 0.62 14.46
N GLY A 214 -30.84 1.16 13.26
CA GLY A 214 -31.86 1.83 12.46
C GLY A 214 -32.17 3.25 12.89
N ALA A 215 -31.34 3.87 13.74
CA ALA A 215 -31.51 5.26 14.18
C ALA A 215 -31.19 6.28 13.07
N VAL A 216 -30.28 5.92 12.15
CA VAL A 216 -29.94 6.74 10.98
C VAL A 216 -30.46 6.06 9.73
N GLU A 217 -31.34 6.76 9.01
CA GLU A 217 -31.86 6.27 7.74
C GLU A 217 -30.80 6.45 6.64
N CYS A 218 -30.47 5.37 5.94
CA CYS A 218 -29.61 5.41 4.79
C CYS A 218 -30.46 5.46 3.52
N PRO A 219 -30.10 6.29 2.52
CA PRO A 219 -30.82 6.30 1.25
C PRO A 219 -30.68 4.91 0.58
N ALA A 220 -31.76 4.44 -0.02
CA ALA A 220 -31.82 3.10 -0.64
C ALA A 220 -31.01 3.04 -1.95
N SER A 221 -30.74 4.17 -2.62
CA SER A 221 -30.02 4.27 -3.90
C SER A 221 -29.19 5.55 -4.00
#